data_6b5dc1ed76cbcae1972c666e7e70ac17
#
_entry.id   6b5dc1ed76cbcae1972c666e7e70ac17
#
_cell.length_a   1.000
_cell.length_b   1.000
_cell.length_c   1.000
_cell.angle_alpha   90.00
_cell.angle_beta   90.00
_cell.angle_gamma   90.00
#
_symmetry.space_group_name_H-M   'P 1'
#
loop_
_entity.id
_entity.type
_entity.pdbx_description
1 polymer ?
#
loop_
_entity_poly.entity_id
_entity_poly.type
_entity_poly.pdbx_seq_one_letter_code
_entity_poly.pdbx_strand_id
1 'polypeptide(L)'
;MSNIFSQSWYNHPELVWKTYETEHFIFHYHEGTERTVSEAIIVAENIYKPITDYYDFKPDGKTTIVIKDTDDFANGTAYYYDNKLEIWALPLDFDLRGSHRWLQNVITHEFTHIVQIGKSMKASTRIPAVYLQGFTYEKEKRDDVLYGFPNIMFSIPVPGVAVPPWLAEGTAQYMDPTSSYDFWDSHRDMLLRDLAINDKLLSLDEMNTFGKKGIGSEAVYNQGFSFSNYLVEEFGQEILPNISNILSSATYSVNKAIQEAT
;
A
#
# COMPACT_ATOMS: atom_id res chain seq x y z
N MET A 1 -1.27 34.71 -5.04
CA MET A 1 -0.17 33.93 -5.64
C MET A 1 -0.06 32.64 -4.82
N SER A 2 -0.59 31.56 -5.33
CA SER A 2 -0.44 30.25 -4.70
C SER A 2 0.97 29.75 -4.99
N ASN A 3 1.78 29.63 -3.96
CA ASN A 3 3.05 28.95 -4.06
C ASN A 3 2.79 27.49 -4.42
N ILE A 4 3.02 27.15 -5.67
CA ILE A 4 3.14 25.76 -6.08
C ILE A 4 4.49 25.32 -5.49
N PHE A 5 4.44 24.68 -4.33
CA PHE A 5 5.57 23.91 -3.86
C PHE A 5 5.69 22.71 -4.80
N SER A 6 6.49 22.85 -5.86
CA SER A 6 7.08 21.65 -6.43
C SER A 6 7.93 21.04 -5.32
N GLN A 7 7.54 19.90 -4.80
CA GLN A 7 8.47 19.08 -4.05
C GLN A 7 9.64 18.79 -4.99
N SER A 8 10.69 19.60 -4.88
CA SER A 8 11.95 19.24 -5.52
C SER A 8 12.47 18.03 -4.77
N TRP A 9 12.49 16.90 -5.44
CA TRP A 9 13.15 15.70 -4.93
C TRP A 9 14.62 16.05 -4.76
N TYR A 10 15.01 16.31 -3.52
CA TYR A 10 16.38 16.58 -3.17
C TYR A 10 17.02 15.26 -2.74
N ASN A 11 18.08 14.88 -3.41
CA ASN A 11 18.73 13.57 -3.21
C ASN A 11 19.68 13.52 -2.00
N HIS A 12 19.76 14.60 -1.22
CA HIS A 12 20.60 14.66 -0.01
C HIS A 12 22.02 14.13 -0.22
N PRO A 13 22.81 14.71 -1.16
CA PRO A 13 24.16 14.24 -1.45
C PRO A 13 25.16 14.48 -0.30
N GLU A 14 24.77 15.29 0.69
CA GLU A 14 25.52 15.55 1.92
C GLU A 14 25.47 14.39 2.91
N LEU A 15 24.51 13.45 2.76
CA LEU A 15 24.36 12.32 3.64
C LEU A 15 25.35 11.21 3.29
N VAL A 16 25.91 10.58 4.31
CA VAL A 16 26.75 9.40 4.16
C VAL A 16 25.88 8.17 4.16
N TRP A 17 25.60 7.67 2.96
CA TRP A 17 24.77 6.48 2.75
C TRP A 17 25.57 5.20 2.99
N LYS A 18 24.91 4.24 3.62
CA LYS A 18 25.43 2.91 3.94
C LYS A 18 24.48 1.85 3.38
N THR A 19 25.00 0.65 3.20
CA THR A 19 24.21 -0.51 2.76
C THR A 19 24.47 -1.67 3.70
N TYR A 20 23.40 -2.35 4.07
CA TYR A 20 23.45 -3.61 4.81
C TYR A 20 22.59 -4.65 4.08
N GLU A 21 23.11 -5.86 3.95
CA GLU A 21 22.46 -6.94 3.22
C GLU A 21 22.14 -8.09 4.15
N THR A 22 20.91 -8.58 4.09
CA THR A 22 20.44 -9.75 4.84
C THR A 22 20.13 -10.91 3.90
N GLU A 23 19.45 -11.95 4.38
CA GLU A 23 19.06 -13.08 3.52
C GLU A 23 18.10 -12.67 2.42
N HIS A 24 17.07 -11.87 2.75
CA HIS A 24 15.99 -11.53 1.83
C HIS A 24 15.93 -10.05 1.44
N PHE A 25 16.69 -9.18 2.12
CA PHE A 25 16.59 -7.73 1.93
C PHE A 25 17.94 -7.05 1.74
N ILE A 26 17.91 -5.87 1.10
CA ILE A 26 19.02 -4.92 1.02
C ILE A 26 18.54 -3.61 1.63
N PHE A 27 19.19 -3.16 2.70
CA PHE A 27 18.87 -1.91 3.38
C PHE A 27 19.82 -0.81 2.94
N HIS A 28 19.28 0.29 2.42
CA HIS A 28 20.02 1.53 2.23
C HIS A 28 19.59 2.54 3.29
N TYR A 29 20.55 3.12 3.96
CA TYR A 29 20.31 4.04 5.07
C TYR A 29 21.46 5.03 5.20
N HIS A 30 21.27 6.12 5.92
CA HIS A 30 22.31 7.10 6.16
C HIS A 30 22.74 7.14 7.62
N GLU A 31 23.90 7.78 7.89
CA GLU A 31 24.38 7.98 9.25
C GLU A 31 23.34 8.66 10.12
N GLY A 32 23.20 8.19 11.35
CA GLY A 32 22.18 8.61 12.32
C GLY A 32 20.93 7.72 12.38
N THR A 33 20.71 6.86 11.38
CA THR A 33 19.53 5.96 11.32
C THR A 33 19.84 4.51 11.69
N GLU A 34 21.01 4.22 12.24
CA GLU A 34 21.48 2.85 12.54
C GLU A 34 20.54 2.08 13.46
N ARG A 35 19.95 2.75 14.45
CA ARG A 35 19.00 2.13 15.38
C ARG A 35 17.74 1.72 14.65
N THR A 36 17.18 2.62 13.84
CA THR A 36 15.99 2.36 13.03
C THR A 36 16.22 1.18 12.08
N VAL A 37 17.35 1.14 11.41
CA VAL A 37 17.71 0.05 10.51
C VAL A 37 17.86 -1.28 11.25
N SER A 38 18.46 -1.29 12.44
CA SER A 38 18.59 -2.51 13.24
C SER A 38 17.24 -3.11 13.60
N GLU A 39 16.26 -2.28 13.93
CA GLU A 39 14.88 -2.72 14.17
C GLU A 39 14.20 -3.16 12.86
N ALA A 40 14.35 -2.39 11.80
CA ALA A 40 13.78 -2.69 10.49
C ALA A 40 14.25 -4.04 9.93
N ILE A 41 15.53 -4.40 10.13
CA ILE A 41 16.09 -5.70 9.74
C ILE A 41 15.37 -6.85 10.44
N ILE A 42 15.17 -6.74 11.75
CA ILE A 42 14.50 -7.77 12.55
C ILE A 42 13.04 -7.94 12.07
N VAL A 43 12.35 -6.83 11.88
CA VAL A 43 10.97 -6.83 11.39
C VAL A 43 10.88 -7.47 10.01
N ALA A 44 11.67 -6.99 9.06
CA ALA A 44 11.60 -7.44 7.66
C ALA A 44 11.86 -8.95 7.53
N GLU A 45 12.90 -9.46 8.16
CA GLU A 45 13.21 -10.90 8.10
C GLU A 45 12.13 -11.76 8.79
N ASN A 46 11.53 -11.27 9.88
CA ASN A 46 10.46 -12.00 10.57
C ASN A 46 9.17 -12.09 9.75
N ILE A 47 8.83 -11.08 8.96
CA ILE A 47 7.60 -11.06 8.17
C ILE A 47 7.75 -11.71 6.78
N TYR A 48 8.98 -11.87 6.30
CA TYR A 48 9.22 -12.38 4.93
C TYR A 48 8.50 -13.70 4.68
N LYS A 49 8.83 -14.71 5.47
CA LYS A 49 8.27 -16.04 5.28
C LYS A 49 6.75 -16.10 5.49
N PRO A 50 6.16 -15.56 6.56
CA PRO A 50 4.71 -15.55 6.74
C PRO A 50 3.95 -14.96 5.54
N ILE A 51 4.40 -13.84 4.99
CA ILE A 51 3.71 -13.15 3.89
C ILE A 51 3.91 -13.90 2.57
N THR A 52 5.15 -14.31 2.27
CA THR A 52 5.43 -15.04 1.02
C THR A 52 4.80 -16.42 0.97
N ASP A 53 4.72 -17.12 2.10
CA ASP A 53 4.04 -18.42 2.19
C ASP A 53 2.52 -18.26 2.04
N TYR A 54 1.94 -17.22 2.65
CA TYR A 54 0.51 -16.96 2.56
C TYR A 54 0.05 -16.74 1.12
N TYR A 55 0.81 -15.99 0.32
CA TYR A 55 0.49 -15.73 -1.08
C TYR A 55 1.06 -16.77 -2.05
N ASP A 56 1.86 -17.72 -1.58
CA ASP A 56 2.65 -18.60 -2.45
C ASP A 56 3.34 -17.79 -3.56
N PHE A 57 4.04 -16.73 -3.14
CA PHE A 57 4.76 -15.84 -4.03
C PHE A 57 6.00 -15.26 -3.35
N LYS A 58 7.12 -15.30 -4.07
CA LYS A 58 8.39 -14.67 -3.63
C LYS A 58 8.83 -13.64 -4.65
N PRO A 59 9.24 -12.45 -4.20
CA PRO A 59 9.85 -11.46 -5.08
C PRO A 59 11.09 -12.02 -5.80
N ASP A 60 11.35 -11.53 -7.00
CA ASP A 60 12.51 -11.95 -7.80
C ASP A 60 13.78 -11.26 -7.26
N GLY A 61 14.49 -11.95 -6.40
CA GLY A 61 15.66 -11.43 -5.68
C GLY A 61 15.33 -10.75 -4.35
N LYS A 62 16.32 -10.10 -3.76
CA LYS A 62 16.15 -9.41 -2.48
C LYS A 62 15.36 -8.12 -2.65
N THR A 63 14.46 -7.85 -1.72
CA THR A 63 13.72 -6.59 -1.68
C THR A 63 14.58 -5.48 -1.11
N THR A 64 14.66 -4.34 -1.80
CA THR A 64 15.41 -3.18 -1.32
C THR A 64 14.54 -2.35 -0.38
N ILE A 65 15.06 -1.99 0.79
CA ILE A 65 14.43 -1.08 1.75
C ILE A 65 15.31 0.15 1.92
N VAL A 66 14.78 1.33 1.61
CA VAL A 66 15.46 2.61 1.80
C VAL A 66 14.87 3.29 3.04
N ILE A 67 15.70 3.47 4.07
CA ILE A 67 15.30 4.20 5.29
C ILE A 67 15.64 5.67 5.11
N LYS A 68 14.64 6.52 5.29
CA LYS A 68 14.72 7.98 5.17
C LYS A 68 14.45 8.64 6.52
N ASP A 69 15.24 9.63 6.87
CA ASP A 69 15.08 10.45 8.07
C ASP A 69 15.68 11.85 7.80
N THR A 70 15.16 12.51 6.78
CA THR A 70 15.71 13.78 6.28
C THR A 70 14.81 14.97 6.54
N ASP A 71 13.57 14.71 6.95
CA ASP A 71 12.53 15.70 7.21
C ASP A 71 11.50 15.17 8.19
N ASP A 72 10.54 15.99 8.59
CA ASP A 72 9.43 15.61 9.48
C ASP A 72 8.27 14.93 8.73
N PHE A 73 8.53 14.37 7.56
CA PHE A 73 7.55 13.61 6.81
C PHE A 73 7.53 12.15 7.27
N ALA A 74 6.35 11.58 7.41
CA ALA A 74 6.16 10.19 7.79
C ALA A 74 5.34 9.46 6.73
N ASN A 75 5.84 8.37 6.19
CA ASN A 75 5.15 7.52 5.23
C ASN A 75 5.88 6.19 5.03
N GLY A 76 5.21 5.25 4.38
CA GLY A 76 5.76 4.11 3.69
C GLY A 76 5.35 4.15 2.22
N THR A 77 6.11 3.53 1.35
CA THR A 77 5.75 3.38 -0.06
C THR A 77 6.37 2.13 -0.64
N ALA A 78 5.56 1.30 -1.28
CA ALA A 78 5.99 0.14 -2.03
C ALA A 78 6.06 0.44 -3.54
N TYR A 79 7.22 0.20 -4.11
CA TYR A 79 7.42 0.20 -5.56
C TYR A 79 7.51 -1.26 -6.02
N TYR A 80 6.35 -1.89 -6.15
CA TYR A 80 6.26 -3.32 -6.43
C TYR A 80 6.96 -3.72 -7.74
N TYR A 81 6.99 -2.84 -8.72
CA TYR A 81 7.66 -3.09 -9.99
C TYR A 81 9.17 -3.13 -9.87
N ASP A 82 9.73 -2.33 -8.96
CA ASP A 82 11.18 -2.23 -8.70
C ASP A 82 11.63 -3.12 -7.53
N ASN A 83 10.69 -3.86 -6.91
CA ASN A 83 10.94 -4.65 -5.71
C ASN A 83 11.62 -3.80 -4.61
N LYS A 84 11.08 -2.62 -4.33
CA LYS A 84 11.66 -1.62 -3.44
C LYS A 84 10.61 -1.02 -2.50
N LEU A 85 11.03 -0.79 -1.26
CA LEU A 85 10.28 -0.03 -0.24
C LEU A 85 11.05 1.25 0.12
N GLU A 86 10.34 2.33 0.37
CA GLU A 86 10.87 3.53 1.00
C GLU A 86 10.12 3.76 2.30
N ILE A 87 10.85 3.82 3.41
CA ILE A 87 10.29 3.90 4.75
C ILE A 87 10.88 5.13 5.45
N TRP A 88 10.01 6.01 5.93
CA TRP A 88 10.42 7.12 6.78
C TRP A 88 10.56 6.64 8.23
N ALA A 89 11.64 7.06 8.88
CA ALA A 89 11.93 6.67 10.27
C ALA A 89 10.92 7.28 11.26
N LEU A 90 10.45 8.48 10.97
CA LEU A 90 9.43 9.16 11.77
C LEU A 90 8.08 8.42 11.66
N PRO A 91 7.44 8.06 12.80
CA PRO A 91 6.14 7.39 12.77
C PRO A 91 5.03 8.30 12.24
N LEU A 92 4.13 7.71 11.44
CA LEU A 92 2.90 8.36 11.03
C LEU A 92 1.91 8.36 12.21
N ASP A 93 1.91 9.45 12.94
CA ASP A 93 1.04 9.64 14.10
C ASP A 93 0.08 10.80 13.84
N PHE A 94 -1.22 10.50 13.76
CA PHE A 94 -2.26 11.50 13.59
C PHE A 94 -3.62 11.02 14.14
N ASP A 95 -4.54 11.94 14.37
CA ASP A 95 -5.78 11.73 15.11
C ASP A 95 -6.69 10.60 14.60
N LEU A 96 -6.57 10.22 13.33
CA LEU A 96 -7.40 9.16 12.74
C LEU A 96 -6.81 7.76 12.92
N ARG A 97 -5.61 7.65 13.45
CA ARG A 97 -4.92 6.40 13.77
C ARG A 97 -4.46 6.43 15.23
N GLY A 98 -4.55 5.28 15.89
CA GLY A 98 -3.99 5.12 17.23
C GLY A 98 -2.46 5.00 17.20
N SER A 99 -1.86 5.01 18.40
CA SER A 99 -0.43 4.70 18.55
C SER A 99 -0.15 3.26 18.18
N HIS A 100 0.87 3.02 17.39
CA HIS A 100 1.26 1.69 16.91
C HIS A 100 2.78 1.55 16.78
N ARG A 101 3.25 0.31 16.61
CA ARG A 101 4.67 0.02 16.37
C ARG A 101 4.99 0.32 14.91
N TRP A 102 5.41 1.55 14.67
CA TRP A 102 5.55 2.11 13.33
C TRP A 102 6.30 1.21 12.36
N LEU A 103 7.54 0.82 12.67
CA LEU A 103 8.34 0.00 11.75
C LEU A 103 7.72 -1.38 11.51
N GLN A 104 7.16 -2.02 12.54
CA GLN A 104 6.46 -3.28 12.39
C GLN A 104 5.28 -3.14 11.44
N ASN A 105 4.44 -2.14 11.66
CA ASN A 105 3.25 -1.92 10.85
C ASN A 105 3.62 -1.53 9.41
N VAL A 106 4.44 -0.48 9.23
CA VAL A 106 4.73 0.04 7.89
C VAL A 106 5.51 -0.95 7.02
N ILE A 107 6.50 -1.66 7.56
CA ILE A 107 7.28 -2.63 6.77
C ILE A 107 6.41 -3.83 6.39
N THR A 108 5.56 -4.32 7.31
CA THR A 108 4.61 -5.40 7.00
C THR A 108 3.64 -4.96 5.92
N HIS A 109 3.07 -3.77 6.04
CA HIS A 109 2.14 -3.20 5.09
C HIS A 109 2.75 -3.08 3.69
N GLU A 110 3.88 -2.40 3.59
CA GLU A 110 4.53 -2.14 2.30
C GLU A 110 5.10 -3.42 1.66
N PHE A 111 5.62 -4.35 2.47
CA PHE A 111 6.08 -5.63 1.93
C PHE A 111 4.91 -6.50 1.45
N THR A 112 3.74 -6.40 2.08
CA THR A 112 2.53 -7.06 1.60
C THR A 112 2.15 -6.57 0.20
N HIS A 113 2.26 -5.27 -0.09
CA HIS A 113 2.05 -4.77 -1.45
C HIS A 113 3.02 -5.40 -2.47
N ILE A 114 4.31 -5.54 -2.12
CA ILE A 114 5.28 -6.21 -3.00
C ILE A 114 4.81 -7.63 -3.33
N VAL A 115 4.38 -8.39 -2.34
CA VAL A 115 4.02 -9.81 -2.50
C VAL A 115 2.64 -9.96 -3.16
N GLN A 116 1.61 -9.29 -2.65
CA GLN A 116 0.24 -9.39 -3.15
C GLN A 116 0.11 -8.89 -4.59
N ILE A 117 0.64 -7.68 -4.85
CA ILE A 117 0.57 -7.10 -6.19
C ILE A 117 1.46 -7.89 -7.14
N GLY A 118 2.64 -8.33 -6.67
CA GLY A 118 3.52 -9.21 -7.42
C GLY A 118 2.83 -10.51 -7.85
N LYS A 119 2.11 -11.17 -6.93
CA LYS A 119 1.27 -12.35 -7.22
C LYS A 119 0.18 -12.07 -8.25
N SER A 120 -0.38 -10.86 -8.22
CA SER A 120 -1.49 -10.45 -9.10
C SER A 120 -1.03 -9.92 -10.46
N MET A 121 0.26 -9.81 -10.71
CA MET A 121 0.80 -9.27 -11.97
C MET A 121 0.54 -10.22 -13.14
N LYS A 122 0.08 -9.64 -14.25
CA LYS A 122 -0.24 -10.39 -15.48
C LYS A 122 0.98 -10.76 -16.32
N ALA A 123 2.13 -10.18 -16.01
CA ALA A 123 3.40 -10.52 -16.65
C ALA A 123 4.58 -10.19 -15.71
N SER A 124 5.73 -10.78 -16.00
CA SER A 124 6.96 -10.54 -15.25
C SER A 124 7.37 -9.06 -15.26
N THR A 125 7.90 -8.56 -14.14
CA THR A 125 8.51 -7.23 -14.01
C THR A 125 9.67 -6.98 -14.97
N ARG A 126 10.23 -8.03 -15.57
CA ARG A 126 11.28 -7.92 -16.60
C ARG A 126 10.77 -7.39 -17.94
N ILE A 127 9.45 -7.36 -18.13
CA ILE A 127 8.81 -6.76 -19.30
C ILE A 127 8.52 -5.30 -18.96
N PRO A 128 9.08 -4.32 -19.70
CA PRO A 128 8.81 -2.92 -19.44
C PRO A 128 7.32 -2.62 -19.52
N ALA A 129 6.80 -1.93 -18.51
CA ALA A 129 5.41 -1.50 -18.53
C ALA A 129 5.21 -0.37 -19.55
N VAL A 130 4.17 -0.52 -20.37
CA VAL A 130 3.64 0.57 -21.20
C VAL A 130 2.39 1.09 -20.51
N TYR A 131 2.34 2.41 -20.27
CA TYR A 131 1.16 3.03 -19.67
C TYR A 131 0.26 3.59 -20.74
N LEU A 132 -0.96 3.05 -20.82
CA LEU A 132 -2.05 3.66 -21.58
C LEU A 132 -2.71 4.72 -20.70
N GLN A 133 -2.66 5.98 -21.13
CA GLN A 133 -3.23 7.08 -20.39
C GLN A 133 -4.44 7.65 -21.13
N GLY A 134 -5.52 7.85 -20.40
CA GLY A 134 -6.72 8.53 -20.89
C GLY A 134 -7.04 9.75 -20.04
N PHE A 135 -7.53 10.78 -20.69
CA PHE A 135 -7.88 12.04 -20.06
C PHE A 135 -9.33 12.37 -20.39
N THR A 136 -10.07 12.78 -19.38
CA THR A 136 -11.39 13.39 -19.57
C THR A 136 -11.37 14.81 -19.03
N TYR A 137 -12.20 15.65 -19.61
CA TYR A 137 -12.29 17.06 -19.26
C TYR A 137 -13.68 17.35 -18.72
N GLU A 138 -13.73 18.01 -17.57
CA GLU A 138 -14.99 18.57 -17.08
C GLU A 138 -15.27 19.89 -17.81
N LYS A 139 -16.56 20.22 -17.96
CA LYS A 139 -16.98 21.46 -18.62
C LYS A 139 -16.57 22.70 -17.84
N GLU A 140 -16.53 22.58 -16.52
CA GLU A 140 -16.18 23.66 -15.61
C GLU A 140 -14.96 23.27 -14.78
N LYS A 141 -14.09 24.26 -14.53
CA LYS A 141 -12.93 24.07 -13.66
C LYS A 141 -13.41 23.87 -12.22
N ARG A 142 -12.91 22.83 -11.57
CA ARG A 142 -13.16 22.57 -10.16
C ARG A 142 -12.01 23.10 -9.32
N ASP A 143 -12.35 23.84 -8.26
CA ASP A 143 -11.35 24.39 -7.33
C ASP A 143 -10.65 23.31 -6.49
N ASP A 144 -11.30 22.14 -6.34
CA ASP A 144 -10.77 21.01 -5.60
C ASP A 144 -9.81 20.11 -6.40
N VAL A 145 -9.57 20.43 -7.67
CA VAL A 145 -8.62 19.71 -8.54
C VAL A 145 -7.32 20.47 -8.61
N LEU A 146 -6.23 19.86 -8.15
CA LEU A 146 -4.93 20.50 -7.99
C LEU A 146 -4.37 21.09 -9.29
N TYR A 147 -4.53 20.40 -10.41
CA TYR A 147 -3.94 20.76 -11.69
C TYR A 147 -4.93 21.32 -12.72
N GLY A 148 -6.20 21.49 -12.35
CA GLY A 148 -7.23 21.94 -13.27
C GLY A 148 -7.59 20.86 -14.29
N PHE A 149 -7.46 21.17 -15.59
CA PHE A 149 -7.73 20.20 -16.67
C PHE A 149 -6.48 19.42 -17.07
N PRO A 150 -6.61 18.09 -17.32
CA PRO A 150 -7.81 17.27 -17.19
C PRO A 150 -8.18 16.99 -15.73
N ASN A 151 -9.46 16.90 -15.43
CA ASN A 151 -9.93 16.58 -14.06
C ASN A 151 -9.85 15.11 -13.73
N ILE A 152 -9.96 14.26 -14.74
CA ILE A 152 -9.90 12.82 -14.63
C ILE A 152 -8.79 12.34 -15.54
N MET A 153 -7.85 11.64 -14.94
CA MET A 153 -6.80 10.93 -15.65
C MET A 153 -6.83 9.49 -15.16
N PHE A 154 -6.85 8.57 -16.08
CA PHE A 154 -6.58 7.19 -15.77
C PHE A 154 -5.30 6.72 -16.47
N SER A 155 -4.56 5.87 -15.79
CA SER A 155 -3.34 5.27 -16.31
C SER A 155 -3.44 3.76 -16.09
N ILE A 156 -3.41 3.02 -17.17
CA ILE A 156 -3.48 1.56 -17.13
C ILE A 156 -2.12 1.01 -17.55
N PRO A 157 -1.40 0.33 -16.66
CA PRO A 157 -0.18 -0.36 -17.05
C PRO A 157 -0.51 -1.55 -17.95
N VAL A 158 0.30 -1.76 -18.97
CA VAL A 158 0.23 -2.93 -19.85
C VAL A 158 1.61 -3.58 -19.89
N PRO A 159 1.77 -4.79 -19.40
CA PRO A 159 0.77 -5.68 -18.84
C PRO A 159 0.20 -5.17 -17.51
N GLY A 160 -1.09 -5.38 -17.32
CA GLY A 160 -1.84 -4.74 -16.22
C GLY A 160 -1.69 -5.40 -14.87
N VAL A 161 -1.90 -4.58 -13.85
CA VAL A 161 -2.27 -5.00 -12.51
C VAL A 161 -3.72 -4.58 -12.29
N ALA A 162 -4.57 -5.48 -11.86
CA ALA A 162 -6.01 -5.23 -11.68
C ALA A 162 -6.42 -5.22 -10.20
N VAL A 163 -5.48 -5.00 -9.29
CA VAL A 163 -5.75 -4.89 -7.85
C VAL A 163 -6.27 -3.48 -7.56
N PRO A 164 -7.52 -3.34 -7.07
CA PRO A 164 -8.04 -2.03 -6.71
C PRO A 164 -7.46 -1.54 -5.38
N PRO A 165 -7.44 -0.22 -5.12
CA PRO A 165 -6.90 0.37 -3.91
C PRO A 165 -7.43 -0.28 -2.62
N TRP A 166 -8.73 -0.46 -2.48
CA TRP A 166 -9.31 -1.04 -1.27
C TRP A 166 -8.81 -2.48 -0.98
N LEU A 167 -8.58 -3.28 -2.02
CA LEU A 167 -8.07 -4.64 -1.87
C LEU A 167 -6.57 -4.62 -1.52
N ALA A 168 -5.79 -3.75 -2.15
CA ALA A 168 -4.38 -3.59 -1.83
C ALA A 168 -4.19 -3.15 -0.36
N GLU A 169 -4.84 -2.05 0.02
CA GLU A 169 -4.69 -1.47 1.35
C GLU A 169 -5.34 -2.33 2.44
N GLY A 170 -6.54 -2.84 2.20
CA GLY A 170 -7.25 -3.70 3.14
C GLY A 170 -6.50 -4.99 3.43
N THR A 171 -5.90 -5.59 2.41
CA THR A 171 -5.09 -6.80 2.55
C THR A 171 -3.76 -6.52 3.26
N ALA A 172 -3.12 -5.39 2.95
CA ALA A 172 -1.88 -5.01 3.61
C ALA A 172 -2.10 -4.79 5.11
N GLN A 173 -3.22 -4.21 5.51
CA GLN A 173 -3.62 -4.11 6.92
C GLN A 173 -3.96 -5.46 7.55
N TYR A 174 -4.63 -6.33 6.82
CA TYR A 174 -4.96 -7.68 7.28
C TYR A 174 -3.71 -8.52 7.57
N MET A 175 -2.63 -8.33 6.80
CA MET A 175 -1.40 -9.11 6.91
C MET A 175 -0.49 -8.70 8.08
N ASP A 176 -0.90 -7.80 8.97
CA ASP A 176 -0.17 -7.52 10.20
C ASP A 176 -0.71 -8.27 11.44
N PRO A 177 -0.67 -9.62 11.43
CA PRO A 177 -1.21 -10.44 12.51
C PRO A 177 -0.29 -10.51 13.73
N THR A 178 0.97 -10.11 13.58
CA THR A 178 1.97 -10.17 14.65
C THR A 178 1.93 -8.94 15.53
N SER A 179 1.26 -7.90 15.08
CA SER A 179 0.98 -6.68 15.80
C SER A 179 -0.40 -6.79 16.44
N SER A 180 -0.51 -7.52 17.54
CA SER A 180 -1.76 -7.63 18.29
C SER A 180 -2.31 -6.30 18.78
N TYR A 181 -1.52 -5.24 18.69
CA TYR A 181 -1.89 -3.86 19.03
C TYR A 181 -2.46 -3.10 17.84
N ASP A 182 -2.02 -3.41 16.63
CA ASP A 182 -2.23 -2.61 15.42
C ASP A 182 -3.09 -3.33 14.40
N PHE A 183 -3.46 -4.56 14.67
CA PHE A 183 -4.30 -5.35 13.80
C PHE A 183 -5.61 -4.63 13.48
N TRP A 184 -6.23 -4.03 14.51
CA TRP A 184 -7.40 -3.16 14.37
C TRP A 184 -7.50 -2.21 15.57
N ASP A 185 -7.20 -0.96 15.39
CA ASP A 185 -7.28 0.00 16.49
C ASP A 185 -8.70 0.55 16.71
N SER A 186 -8.93 1.03 17.93
CA SER A 186 -10.25 1.52 18.34
C SER A 186 -10.71 2.77 17.58
N HIS A 187 -9.78 3.60 17.09
CA HIS A 187 -10.13 4.79 16.31
C HIS A 187 -10.68 4.40 14.94
N ARG A 188 -10.06 3.44 14.28
CA ARG A 188 -10.51 2.93 12.98
C ARG A 188 -11.85 2.24 13.09
N ASP A 189 -12.06 1.43 14.12
CA ASP A 189 -13.33 0.78 14.41
C ASP A 189 -14.44 1.81 14.70
N MET A 190 -14.14 2.85 15.45
CA MET A 190 -15.08 3.94 15.73
C MET A 190 -15.49 4.67 14.44
N LEU A 191 -14.54 5.00 13.58
CA LEU A 191 -14.83 5.65 12.29
C LEU A 191 -15.68 4.77 11.40
N LEU A 192 -15.37 3.47 11.31
CA LEU A 192 -16.14 2.53 10.50
C LEU A 192 -17.57 2.39 11.02
N ARG A 193 -17.76 2.31 12.34
CA ARG A 193 -19.10 2.26 12.96
C ARG A 193 -19.89 3.55 12.72
N ASP A 194 -19.24 4.71 12.82
CA ASP A 194 -19.90 5.99 12.52
C ASP A 194 -20.37 6.05 11.07
N LEU A 195 -19.54 5.63 10.13
CA LEU A 195 -19.93 5.55 8.72
C LEU A 195 -21.08 4.59 8.51
N ALA A 196 -21.08 3.42 9.15
CA ALA A 196 -22.17 2.43 9.04
C ALA A 196 -23.49 2.94 9.61
N ILE A 197 -23.47 3.54 10.81
CA ILE A 197 -24.69 4.07 11.46
C ILE A 197 -25.33 5.21 10.66
N ASN A 198 -24.51 5.99 9.96
CA ASN A 198 -24.97 7.15 9.19
C ASN A 198 -25.20 6.84 7.70
N ASP A 199 -25.21 5.57 7.28
CA ASP A 199 -25.34 5.15 5.88
C ASP A 199 -24.33 5.83 4.94
N LYS A 200 -23.09 6.01 5.40
CA LYS A 200 -21.98 6.65 4.67
C LYS A 200 -20.88 5.70 4.26
N LEU A 201 -21.12 4.40 4.35
CA LEU A 201 -20.17 3.42 3.82
C LEU A 201 -20.04 3.60 2.32
N LEU A 202 -18.80 3.48 1.85
CA LEU A 202 -18.51 3.52 0.42
C LEU A 202 -18.95 2.22 -0.24
N SER A 203 -19.47 2.31 -1.44
CA SER A 203 -19.65 1.14 -2.31
C SER A 203 -18.27 0.61 -2.78
N LEU A 204 -18.22 -0.62 -3.29
CA LEU A 204 -16.98 -1.18 -3.85
C LEU A 204 -16.41 -0.32 -4.97
N ASP A 205 -17.26 0.28 -5.80
CA ASP A 205 -16.83 1.15 -6.88
C ASP A 205 -16.22 2.46 -6.35
N GLU A 206 -16.77 3.04 -5.30
CA GLU A 206 -16.24 4.24 -4.67
C GLU A 206 -14.91 3.97 -3.97
N MET A 207 -14.70 2.78 -3.43
CA MET A 207 -13.44 2.37 -2.82
C MET A 207 -12.30 2.12 -3.84
N ASN A 208 -12.57 2.15 -5.13
CA ASN A 208 -11.54 2.07 -6.17
C ASN A 208 -10.72 3.36 -6.31
N THR A 209 -11.08 4.41 -5.58
CA THR A 209 -10.36 5.69 -5.57
C THR A 209 -10.23 6.23 -4.15
N PHE A 210 -9.06 6.76 -3.84
CA PHE A 210 -8.86 7.44 -2.57
C PHE A 210 -9.61 8.78 -2.53
N GLY A 211 -10.20 9.08 -1.37
CA GLY A 211 -10.80 10.39 -1.13
C GLY A 211 -9.73 11.51 -1.12
N LYS A 212 -10.15 12.71 -1.46
CA LYS A 212 -9.26 13.90 -1.54
C LYS A 212 -8.84 14.46 -0.18
N LYS A 213 -9.48 14.02 0.90
CA LYS A 213 -9.20 14.43 2.29
C LYS A 213 -8.85 13.21 3.12
N GLY A 214 -8.09 13.41 4.18
CA GLY A 214 -7.62 12.34 5.06
C GLY A 214 -8.72 11.35 5.49
N ILE A 215 -9.90 11.84 5.93
CA ILE A 215 -11.03 10.99 6.31
C ILE A 215 -11.53 10.12 5.14
N GLY A 216 -11.60 10.67 3.92
CA GLY A 216 -12.03 9.92 2.75
C GLY A 216 -10.99 8.90 2.29
N SER A 217 -9.71 9.19 2.50
CA SER A 217 -8.63 8.23 2.28
C SER A 217 -8.70 7.10 3.31
N GLU A 218 -8.77 7.43 4.60
CA GLU A 218 -8.88 6.45 5.69
C GLU A 218 -10.12 5.55 5.55
N ALA A 219 -11.22 6.03 4.97
CA ALA A 219 -12.40 5.21 4.70
C ALA A 219 -12.09 4.03 3.78
N VAL A 220 -11.25 4.23 2.75
CA VAL A 220 -10.82 3.16 1.83
C VAL A 220 -9.98 2.12 2.57
N TYR A 221 -9.04 2.55 3.42
CA TYR A 221 -8.23 1.66 4.25
C TYR A 221 -9.08 0.85 5.23
N ASN A 222 -9.89 1.55 6.02
CA ASN A 222 -10.68 0.92 7.09
C ASN A 222 -11.75 -0.02 6.56
N GLN A 223 -12.47 0.41 5.53
CA GLN A 223 -13.53 -0.39 4.93
C GLN A 223 -12.95 -1.53 4.09
N GLY A 224 -11.82 -1.30 3.40
CA GLY A 224 -11.08 -2.34 2.70
C GLY A 224 -10.58 -3.43 3.63
N PHE A 225 -10.02 -3.07 4.80
CA PHE A 225 -9.64 -4.03 5.84
C PHE A 225 -10.83 -4.85 6.34
N SER A 226 -11.91 -4.16 6.72
CA SER A 226 -13.12 -4.82 7.23
C SER A 226 -13.70 -5.82 6.21
N PHE A 227 -13.70 -5.44 4.93
CA PHE A 227 -14.19 -6.32 3.89
C PHE A 227 -13.23 -7.49 3.60
N SER A 228 -11.92 -7.26 3.63
CA SER A 228 -10.92 -8.34 3.53
C SER A 228 -11.05 -9.34 4.68
N ASN A 229 -11.22 -8.84 5.90
CA ASN A 229 -11.46 -9.68 7.07
C ASN A 229 -12.76 -10.50 6.95
N TYR A 230 -13.85 -9.88 6.52
CA TYR A 230 -15.12 -10.56 6.25
C TYR A 230 -14.95 -11.69 5.21
N LEU A 231 -14.23 -11.44 4.13
CA LEU A 231 -13.98 -12.47 3.13
C LEU A 231 -13.23 -13.67 3.71
N VAL A 232 -12.25 -13.41 4.57
CA VAL A 232 -11.49 -14.49 5.23
C VAL A 232 -12.33 -15.24 6.25
N GLU A 233 -13.13 -14.54 7.05
CA GLU A 233 -14.03 -15.17 8.03
C GLU A 233 -15.09 -16.05 7.36
N GLU A 234 -15.65 -15.62 6.24
CA GLU A 234 -16.72 -16.34 5.54
C GLU A 234 -16.20 -17.46 4.63
N PHE A 235 -15.09 -17.24 3.92
CA PHE A 235 -14.61 -18.15 2.87
C PHE A 235 -13.27 -18.81 3.18
N GLY A 236 -12.67 -18.51 4.33
CA GLY A 236 -11.39 -19.09 4.77
C GLY A 236 -10.17 -18.28 4.33
N GLN A 237 -9.01 -18.61 4.96
CA GLN A 237 -7.78 -17.85 4.81
C GLN A 237 -7.22 -17.80 3.38
N GLU A 238 -7.53 -18.80 2.56
CA GLU A 238 -7.02 -18.88 1.19
C GLU A 238 -7.72 -17.92 0.21
N ILE A 239 -8.78 -17.23 0.65
CA ILE A 239 -9.59 -16.39 -0.26
C ILE A 239 -8.78 -15.24 -0.87
N LEU A 240 -7.96 -14.53 -0.09
CA LEU A 240 -7.19 -13.39 -0.56
C LEU A 240 -6.06 -13.80 -1.54
N PRO A 241 -5.27 -14.86 -1.25
CA PRO A 241 -4.36 -15.45 -2.23
C PRO A 241 -5.06 -15.92 -3.51
N ASN A 242 -6.23 -16.55 -3.41
CA ASN A 242 -6.98 -17.02 -4.57
C ASN A 242 -7.47 -15.86 -5.45
N ILE A 243 -8.01 -14.79 -4.86
CA ILE A 243 -8.38 -13.58 -5.60
C ILE A 243 -7.15 -13.01 -6.33
N SER A 244 -6.01 -12.90 -5.67
CA SER A 244 -4.76 -12.42 -6.27
C SER A 244 -4.30 -13.29 -7.43
N ASN A 245 -4.40 -14.60 -7.29
CA ASN A 245 -4.08 -15.55 -8.35
C ASN A 245 -5.02 -15.44 -9.55
N ILE A 246 -6.32 -15.27 -9.34
CA ILE A 246 -7.30 -15.06 -10.42
C ILE A 246 -7.03 -13.73 -11.14
N LEU A 247 -6.71 -12.67 -10.39
CA LEU A 247 -6.34 -11.37 -10.96
C LEU A 247 -5.04 -11.41 -11.77
N SER A 248 -4.16 -12.39 -11.57
CA SER A 248 -2.96 -12.58 -12.40
C SER A 248 -3.27 -13.10 -13.80
N SER A 249 -4.44 -13.68 -13.99
CA SER A 249 -4.93 -14.21 -15.27
C SER A 249 -5.46 -13.09 -16.19
N ALA A 250 -6.28 -13.46 -17.18
CA ALA A 250 -6.96 -12.50 -18.06
C ALA A 250 -8.10 -11.72 -17.40
N THR A 251 -8.39 -11.95 -16.12
CA THR A 251 -9.45 -11.27 -15.36
C THR A 251 -9.01 -9.89 -14.91
N TYR A 252 -9.75 -8.85 -15.29
CA TYR A 252 -9.52 -7.45 -14.89
C TYR A 252 -10.57 -6.92 -13.90
N SER A 253 -11.62 -7.69 -13.64
CA SER A 253 -12.67 -7.32 -12.71
C SER A 253 -12.45 -8.01 -11.37
N VAL A 254 -12.27 -7.22 -10.31
CA VAL A 254 -12.15 -7.74 -8.95
C VAL A 254 -13.44 -8.43 -8.50
N ASN A 255 -14.61 -7.90 -8.87
CA ASN A 255 -15.91 -8.52 -8.54
C ASN A 255 -16.01 -9.93 -9.13
N LYS A 256 -15.53 -10.11 -10.39
CA LYS A 256 -15.48 -11.42 -11.01
C LYS A 256 -14.46 -12.32 -10.31
N ALA A 257 -13.30 -11.81 -9.93
CA ALA A 257 -12.29 -12.57 -9.21
C ALA A 257 -12.80 -13.05 -7.84
N ILE A 258 -13.55 -12.21 -7.11
CA ILE A 258 -14.20 -12.61 -5.87
C ILE A 258 -15.23 -13.72 -6.12
N GLN A 259 -16.11 -13.56 -7.11
CA GLN A 259 -17.12 -14.58 -7.47
C GLN A 259 -16.52 -15.92 -7.88
N GLU A 260 -15.36 -15.91 -8.53
CA GLU A 260 -14.66 -17.14 -8.92
C GLU A 260 -13.91 -17.78 -7.75
N ALA A 261 -13.53 -17.00 -6.75
CA ALA A 261 -12.78 -17.46 -5.57
C ALA A 261 -13.69 -17.97 -4.46
N THR A 262 -14.96 -17.51 -4.40
CA THR A 262 -15.99 -17.92 -3.43
C THR A 262 -16.86 -19.05 -3.95
#